data_bdbdc7c2fa4874fcb2ff11fa093b35e9
#
_entry.id   bdbdc7c2fa4874fcb2ff11fa093b35e9
#
_cell.length_a   1.000
_cell.length_b   1.000
_cell.length_c   1.000
_cell.angle_alpha   90.00
_cell.angle_beta   90.00
_cell.angle_gamma   90.00
#
_symmetry.space_group_name_H-M   'P 1'
#
loop_
_entity.id
_entity.type
_entity.pdbx_description
1 polymer ?
#
loop_
_entity_poly.entity_id
_entity_poly.type
_entity_poly.pdbx_seq_one_letter_code
_entity_poly.pdbx_strand_id
1 'polypeptide(L)'
;MVFQHKKSQRNTKKGWCWLTRLKKNRLVNPDNTGNVAIELVTIPPEGMTVHLKEYGFIKVFRLVSKDGDTQYWATNVLGMQEEERKKLAKKAWKIEEYHRGIKQFCGVERCQARKNDVQRAHIMMAIRAFLRFEVHRIRTGISWFETKWNIIRNAVNQFIRKPIYVLA
;
A
#
# COMPACT_ATOMS: atom_id res chain seq x y z
N MET A 1 6.41 -1.47 -4.02
CA MET A 1 6.78 -0.10 -4.49
C MET A 1 8.29 -0.03 -4.63
N VAL A 2 8.81 0.18 -5.84
CA VAL A 2 10.27 0.24 -6.08
C VAL A 2 10.75 1.64 -5.69
N PHE A 3 11.79 1.72 -4.88
CA PHE A 3 12.46 2.98 -4.53
C PHE A 3 12.93 3.68 -5.81
N GLN A 4 12.31 4.81 -6.15
CA GLN A 4 12.72 5.63 -7.28
C GLN A 4 13.56 6.81 -6.76
N HIS A 5 14.87 6.74 -6.96
CA HIS A 5 15.85 7.70 -6.48
C HIS A 5 15.50 9.17 -6.78
N LYS A 6 15.11 9.48 -8.02
CA LYS A 6 14.69 10.84 -8.42
C LYS A 6 13.47 11.37 -7.64
N LYS A 7 12.49 10.50 -7.31
CA LYS A 7 11.32 10.90 -6.48
C LYS A 7 11.73 11.19 -5.04
N SER A 8 12.63 10.42 -4.46
CA SER A 8 13.09 10.62 -3.09
C SER A 8 13.86 11.92 -2.91
N GLN A 9 14.78 12.25 -3.81
CA GLN A 9 15.50 13.54 -3.79
C GLN A 9 14.54 14.73 -3.90
N ARG A 10 13.54 14.67 -4.80
CA ARG A 10 12.53 15.70 -4.95
C ARG A 10 11.69 15.90 -3.69
N ASN A 11 11.39 14.82 -2.97
CA ASN A 11 10.63 14.85 -1.72
C ASN A 11 11.45 15.49 -0.61
N THR A 12 12.74 15.19 -0.50
CA THR A 12 13.63 15.78 0.51
C THR A 12 13.79 17.29 0.29
N LYS A 13 13.94 17.76 -0.96
CA LYS A 13 13.96 19.19 -1.28
C LYS A 13 12.68 19.92 -0.88
N LYS A 14 11.55 19.21 -0.77
CA LYS A 14 10.27 19.76 -0.29
C LYS A 14 10.05 19.56 1.21
N GLY A 15 11.03 19.06 1.97
CA GLY A 15 10.89 18.75 3.39
C GLY A 15 9.98 17.55 3.70
N TRP A 16 9.68 16.70 2.71
CA TRP A 16 8.80 15.55 2.92
C TRP A 16 9.55 14.38 3.52
N CYS A 17 8.95 13.77 4.54
CA CYS A 17 9.40 12.52 5.10
C CYS A 17 8.91 11.34 4.27
N TRP A 18 9.74 10.31 4.14
CA TRP A 18 9.37 9.10 3.45
C TRP A 18 9.86 7.86 4.20
N LEU A 19 9.14 6.76 4.03
CA LEU A 19 9.49 5.43 4.49
C LEU A 19 9.22 4.44 3.35
N THR A 20 10.22 3.66 2.95
CA THR A 20 10.09 2.72 1.82
C THR A 20 10.94 1.47 2.02
N ARG A 21 10.61 0.40 1.28
CA ARG A 21 11.42 -0.82 1.26
C ARG A 21 12.58 -0.68 0.29
N LEU A 22 13.73 -1.21 0.67
CA LEU A 22 14.88 -1.38 -0.21
C LEU A 22 14.99 -2.84 -0.68
N LYS A 23 15.53 -3.02 -1.87
CA LYS A 23 15.90 -4.35 -2.36
C LYS A 23 17.12 -4.85 -1.61
N LYS A 24 17.25 -6.17 -1.41
CA LYS A 24 18.38 -6.83 -0.71
C LYS A 24 19.75 -6.49 -1.32
N ASN A 25 19.81 -6.33 -2.64
CA ASN A 25 21.01 -5.97 -3.39
C ASN A 25 21.27 -4.45 -3.51
N ARG A 26 20.53 -3.61 -2.77
CA ARG A 26 20.75 -2.16 -2.82
C ARG A 26 22.10 -1.81 -2.23
N LEU A 27 22.92 -1.10 -2.99
CA LEU A 27 24.23 -0.62 -2.54
C LEU A 27 24.06 0.55 -1.57
N VAL A 28 24.69 0.43 -0.41
CA VAL A 28 24.76 1.44 0.64
C VAL A 28 26.21 1.50 1.17
N ASN A 29 26.58 2.61 1.76
CA ASN A 29 27.90 2.78 2.39
C ASN A 29 27.69 3.00 3.89
N PRO A 30 27.93 2.01 4.74
CA PRO A 30 27.68 2.09 6.18
C PRO A 30 28.76 2.86 6.96
N ASP A 31 30.02 2.82 6.52
CA ASP A 31 31.21 3.23 7.26
C ASP A 31 32.14 4.14 6.46
N ASN A 32 31.71 4.60 5.30
CA ASN A 32 32.48 5.42 4.36
C ASN A 32 33.68 4.69 3.71
N THR A 33 33.77 3.37 3.83
CA THR A 33 34.86 2.57 3.23
C THR A 33 34.54 2.07 1.83
N GLY A 34 33.24 2.04 1.46
CA GLY A 34 32.80 1.62 0.14
C GLY A 34 31.34 1.23 0.08
N ASN A 35 30.85 1.03 -1.16
CA ASN A 35 29.48 0.60 -1.37
C ASN A 35 29.36 -0.92 -1.31
N VAL A 36 28.53 -1.42 -0.40
CA VAL A 36 28.22 -2.84 -0.23
C VAL A 36 26.71 -3.08 -0.34
N ALA A 37 26.30 -4.29 -0.71
CA ALA A 37 24.88 -4.65 -0.74
C ALA A 37 24.32 -4.63 0.69
N ILE A 38 23.13 -4.11 0.87
CA ILE A 38 22.52 -3.92 2.20
C ILE A 38 22.35 -5.25 2.95
N GLU A 39 22.20 -6.36 2.23
CA GLU A 39 22.11 -7.70 2.83
C GLU A 39 23.39 -8.16 3.53
N LEU A 40 24.54 -7.59 3.14
CA LEU A 40 25.85 -7.88 3.75
C LEU A 40 26.14 -6.98 4.96
N VAL A 41 25.29 -5.98 5.22
CA VAL A 41 25.47 -5.04 6.33
C VAL A 41 24.76 -5.56 7.57
N THR A 42 25.49 -5.63 8.69
CA THR A 42 24.88 -5.93 9.99
C THR A 42 24.14 -4.71 10.51
N ILE A 43 22.81 -4.76 10.47
CA ILE A 43 21.94 -3.65 10.90
C ILE A 43 21.34 -4.02 12.25
N PRO A 44 21.57 -3.22 13.31
CA PRO A 44 21.01 -3.44 14.64
C PRO A 44 19.48 -3.21 14.64
N PRO A 45 18.77 -3.71 15.68
CA PRO A 45 17.30 -3.60 15.78
C PRO A 45 16.77 -2.17 15.76
N GLU A 46 17.51 -1.23 16.37
CA GLU A 46 17.20 0.20 16.41
C GLU A 46 17.40 0.92 15.08
N GLY A 47 17.95 0.20 14.08
CA GLY A 47 18.30 0.72 12.78
C GLY A 47 19.67 1.39 12.75
N MET A 48 20.20 1.59 11.55
CA MET A 48 21.51 2.14 11.29
C MET A 48 21.46 3.27 10.26
N THR A 49 22.24 4.32 10.48
CA THR A 49 22.42 5.39 9.48
C THR A 49 23.49 4.95 8.49
N VAL A 50 23.13 5.00 7.20
CA VAL A 50 24.06 4.65 6.09
C VAL A 50 24.00 5.73 5.02
N HIS A 51 25.06 5.87 4.25
CA HIS A 51 25.08 6.76 3.09
C HIS A 51 24.58 6.01 1.85
N LEU A 52 23.56 6.57 1.19
CA LEU A 52 23.05 6.09 -0.08
C LEU A 52 23.62 6.96 -1.20
N LYS A 53 24.33 6.32 -2.17
CA LYS A 53 24.95 7.02 -3.31
C LYS A 53 23.94 7.97 -3.99
N GLU A 54 24.38 9.20 -4.27
CA GLU A 54 23.61 10.28 -4.92
C GLU A 54 22.42 10.81 -4.10
N TYR A 55 22.16 10.28 -2.91
CA TYR A 55 21.02 10.71 -2.09
C TYR A 55 21.47 11.38 -0.79
N GLY A 56 22.46 10.81 -0.11
CA GLY A 56 22.92 11.25 1.20
C GLY A 56 22.59 10.24 2.30
N PHE A 57 22.58 10.70 3.55
CA PHE A 57 22.32 9.85 4.70
C PHE A 57 20.85 9.45 4.80
N ILE A 58 20.64 8.17 5.09
CA ILE A 58 19.33 7.56 5.37
C ILE A 58 19.45 6.65 6.57
N LYS A 59 18.35 6.47 7.32
CA LYS A 59 18.26 5.44 8.34
C LYS A 59 17.63 4.20 7.76
N VAL A 60 18.23 3.04 8.01
CA VAL A 60 17.75 1.74 7.56
C VAL A 60 17.43 0.83 8.73
N PHE A 61 16.39 0.01 8.58
CA PHE A 61 15.96 -1.00 9.54
C PHE A 61 15.95 -2.36 8.85
N ARG A 62 16.38 -3.40 9.56
CA ARG A 62 16.29 -4.79 9.13
C ARG A 62 15.19 -5.49 9.90
N LEU A 63 14.27 -6.12 9.17
CA LEU A 63 13.19 -6.92 9.75
C LEU A 63 13.30 -8.34 9.24
N VAL A 64 13.24 -9.28 10.16
CA VAL A 64 13.16 -10.70 9.85
C VAL A 64 11.75 -11.16 10.16
N SER A 65 11.05 -11.70 9.17
CA SER A 65 9.75 -12.31 9.33
C SER A 65 9.88 -13.65 10.07
N LYS A 66 8.76 -14.14 10.63
CA LYS A 66 8.69 -15.49 11.22
C LYS A 66 9.10 -16.60 10.25
N ASP A 67 8.84 -16.39 8.97
CA ASP A 67 9.16 -17.30 7.86
C ASP A 67 10.63 -17.16 7.37
N GLY A 68 11.47 -16.38 8.08
CA GLY A 68 12.87 -16.15 7.73
C GLY A 68 13.10 -15.11 6.63
N ASP A 69 12.05 -14.57 5.99
CA ASP A 69 12.25 -13.52 5.00
C ASP A 69 12.74 -12.21 5.64
N THR A 70 13.76 -11.63 5.02
CA THR A 70 14.39 -10.40 5.51
C THR A 70 13.97 -9.21 4.64
N GLN A 71 13.47 -8.16 5.27
CA GLN A 71 13.05 -6.92 4.64
C GLN A 71 13.90 -5.76 5.16
N TYR A 72 14.29 -4.88 4.25
CA TYR A 72 15.00 -3.65 4.57
C TYR A 72 14.11 -2.44 4.34
N TRP A 73 13.97 -1.61 5.36
CA TRP A 73 13.19 -0.38 5.31
C TRP A 73 14.11 0.82 5.48
N ALA A 74 13.88 1.86 4.70
CA ALA A 74 14.68 3.07 4.74
C ALA A 74 13.82 4.31 4.85
N THR A 75 14.36 5.32 5.54
CA THR A 75 13.74 6.63 5.73
C THR A 75 14.79 7.75 5.69
N ASN A 76 14.36 8.95 5.33
CA ASN A 76 15.19 10.15 5.44
C ASN A 76 15.13 10.81 6.82
N VAL A 77 14.30 10.30 7.73
CA VAL A 77 14.22 10.77 9.12
C VAL A 77 15.23 9.99 9.95
N LEU A 78 16.43 10.56 10.16
CA LEU A 78 17.53 9.87 10.84
C LEU A 78 17.21 9.54 12.31
N GLY A 79 16.38 10.37 12.97
CA GLY A 79 15.94 10.17 14.35
C GLY A 79 14.77 9.19 14.52
N MET A 80 14.21 8.61 13.43
CA MET A 80 13.06 7.72 13.50
C MET A 80 13.34 6.51 14.38
N GLN A 81 12.42 6.23 15.30
CA GLN A 81 12.46 5.04 16.14
C GLN A 81 11.67 3.87 15.51
N GLU A 82 11.94 2.65 15.97
CA GLU A 82 11.29 1.47 15.41
C GLU A 82 9.76 1.48 15.60
N GLU A 83 9.28 1.97 16.75
CA GLU A 83 7.85 2.11 17.03
C GLU A 83 7.16 3.05 16.02
N GLU A 84 7.80 4.15 15.70
CA GLU A 84 7.29 5.11 14.71
C GLU A 84 7.25 4.47 13.31
N ARG A 85 8.34 3.79 12.92
CA ARG A 85 8.38 3.00 11.69
C ARG A 85 7.23 1.98 11.62
N LYS A 86 7.00 1.23 12.72
CA LYS A 86 5.88 0.26 12.80
C LYS A 86 4.52 0.93 12.61
N LYS A 87 4.29 2.09 13.24
CA LYS A 87 3.05 2.87 13.07
C LYS A 87 2.85 3.31 11.62
N LEU A 88 3.91 3.80 10.97
CA LEU A 88 3.85 4.22 9.57
C LEU A 88 3.65 3.03 8.61
N ALA A 89 4.32 1.90 8.86
CA ALA A 89 4.11 0.68 8.08
C ALA A 89 2.67 0.16 8.17
N LYS A 90 2.03 0.21 9.35
CA LYS A 90 0.61 -0.11 9.51
C LYS A 90 -0.31 0.83 8.71
N LYS A 91 0.01 2.13 8.67
CA LYS A 91 -0.74 3.09 7.84
C LYS A 91 -0.59 2.82 6.35
N ALA A 92 0.63 2.48 5.90
CA ALA A 92 0.88 2.09 4.51
C ALA A 92 0.10 0.82 4.13
N TRP A 93 -0.02 -0.16 5.03
CA TRP A 93 -0.83 -1.35 4.81
C TRP A 93 -2.32 -1.04 4.61
N LYS A 94 -2.87 -0.06 5.34
CA LYS A 94 -4.26 0.38 5.14
C LYS A 94 -4.50 0.96 3.74
N ILE A 95 -3.50 1.58 3.14
CA ILE A 95 -3.59 2.06 1.76
C ILE A 95 -3.67 0.87 0.78
N GLU A 96 -2.89 -0.19 1.01
CA GLU A 96 -2.97 -1.42 0.21
C GLU A 96 -4.33 -2.13 0.38
N GLU A 97 -4.87 -2.18 1.60
CA GLU A 97 -6.23 -2.67 1.85
C GLU A 97 -7.28 -1.86 1.07
N TYR A 98 -7.19 -0.51 1.11
CA TYR A 98 -8.06 0.36 0.33
C TYR A 98 -7.98 0.04 -1.17
N HIS A 99 -6.78 -0.04 -1.73
CA HIS A 99 -6.60 -0.38 -3.15
C HIS A 99 -7.18 -1.74 -3.49
N ARG A 100 -6.98 -2.73 -2.64
CA ARG A 100 -7.61 -4.06 -2.80
C ARG A 100 -9.12 -3.96 -2.74
N GLY A 101 -9.65 -3.25 -1.77
CA GLY A 101 -11.09 -3.06 -1.58
C GLY A 101 -11.76 -2.44 -2.81
N ILE A 102 -11.23 -1.32 -3.31
CA ILE A 102 -11.82 -0.63 -4.46
C ILE A 102 -11.71 -1.43 -5.76
N LYS A 103 -10.63 -2.23 -5.93
CA LYS A 103 -10.46 -3.12 -7.08
C LYS A 103 -11.40 -4.32 -7.05
N GLN A 104 -11.40 -5.07 -5.94
CA GLN A 104 -12.11 -6.33 -5.83
C GLN A 104 -13.62 -6.16 -5.60
N PHE A 105 -14.02 -5.17 -4.81
CA PHE A 105 -15.43 -5.00 -4.41
C PHE A 105 -16.17 -3.96 -5.22
N CYS A 106 -15.48 -2.91 -5.69
CA CYS A 106 -16.12 -1.79 -6.40
C CYS A 106 -15.80 -1.74 -7.90
N GLY A 107 -14.94 -2.64 -8.39
CA GLY A 107 -14.69 -2.83 -9.83
C GLY A 107 -14.06 -1.63 -10.52
N VAL A 108 -13.22 -0.84 -9.83
CA VAL A 108 -12.61 0.37 -10.41
C VAL A 108 -11.82 0.11 -11.70
N GLU A 109 -11.25 -1.08 -11.84
CA GLU A 109 -10.48 -1.50 -13.04
C GLU A 109 -11.35 -2.06 -14.18
N ARG A 110 -12.67 -2.16 -14.00
CA ARG A 110 -13.58 -2.73 -14.99
C ARG A 110 -14.13 -1.72 -15.99
N CYS A 111 -13.66 -0.48 -15.95
CA CYS A 111 -14.08 0.54 -16.89
C CYS A 111 -13.54 0.24 -18.30
N GLN A 112 -14.43 0.01 -19.26
CA GLN A 112 -14.11 -0.20 -20.66
C GLN A 112 -14.25 1.07 -21.52
N ALA A 113 -14.68 2.18 -20.91
CA ALA A 113 -14.88 3.43 -21.61
C ALA A 113 -13.54 4.05 -22.03
N ARG A 114 -13.49 4.60 -23.24
CA ARG A 114 -12.31 5.30 -23.79
C ARG A 114 -12.34 6.81 -23.51
N LYS A 115 -13.53 7.39 -23.30
CA LYS A 115 -13.69 8.82 -23.04
C LYS A 115 -13.27 9.14 -21.60
N ASN A 116 -12.47 10.19 -21.44
CA ASN A 116 -11.90 10.62 -20.16
C ASN A 116 -12.96 10.90 -19.08
N ASP A 117 -14.04 11.61 -19.47
CA ASP A 117 -15.11 11.97 -18.52
C ASP A 117 -15.86 10.76 -17.99
N VAL A 118 -16.09 9.75 -18.87
CA VAL A 118 -16.74 8.49 -18.48
C VAL A 118 -15.83 7.69 -17.54
N GLN A 119 -14.50 7.65 -17.81
CA GLN A 119 -13.54 7.01 -16.90
C GLN A 119 -13.53 7.70 -15.53
N ARG A 120 -13.51 9.02 -15.48
CA ARG A 120 -13.58 9.80 -14.24
C ARG A 120 -14.87 9.52 -13.46
N ALA A 121 -16.01 9.53 -14.15
CA ALA A 121 -17.30 9.21 -13.55
C ALA A 121 -17.30 7.78 -12.95
N HIS A 122 -16.77 6.79 -13.69
CA HIS A 122 -16.65 5.41 -13.21
C HIS A 122 -15.78 5.33 -11.94
N ILE A 123 -14.62 5.98 -11.93
CA ILE A 123 -13.73 6.01 -10.75
C ILE A 123 -14.44 6.64 -9.56
N MET A 124 -15.14 7.76 -9.75
CA MET A 124 -15.90 8.43 -8.69
C MET A 124 -17.01 7.53 -8.13
N MET A 125 -17.71 6.80 -8.99
CA MET A 125 -18.74 5.84 -8.55
C MET A 125 -18.15 4.67 -7.78
N ALA A 126 -16.98 4.14 -8.20
CA ALA A 126 -16.27 3.09 -7.47
C ALA A 126 -15.83 3.58 -6.07
N ILE A 127 -15.34 4.81 -5.96
CA ILE A 127 -14.99 5.43 -4.66
C ILE A 127 -16.23 5.57 -3.77
N ARG A 128 -17.35 6.06 -4.31
CA ARG A 128 -18.63 6.16 -3.55
C ARG A 128 -19.13 4.80 -3.08
N ALA A 129 -19.03 3.78 -3.91
CA ALA A 129 -19.38 2.41 -3.53
C ALA A 129 -18.48 1.91 -2.40
N PHE A 130 -17.17 2.12 -2.50
CA PHE A 130 -16.24 1.76 -1.44
C PHE A 130 -16.54 2.45 -0.11
N LEU A 131 -16.82 3.75 -0.13
CA LEU A 131 -17.21 4.50 1.08
C LEU A 131 -18.47 3.91 1.75
N ARG A 132 -19.45 3.46 0.96
CA ARG A 132 -20.65 2.79 1.50
C ARG A 132 -20.30 1.46 2.16
N PHE A 133 -19.43 0.65 1.53
CA PHE A 133 -18.93 -0.59 2.14
C PHE A 133 -18.20 -0.30 3.45
N GLU A 134 -17.35 0.72 3.50
CA GLU A 134 -16.58 1.08 4.68
C GLU A 134 -17.48 1.58 5.82
N VAL A 135 -18.43 2.46 5.53
CA VAL A 135 -19.43 2.92 6.52
C VAL A 135 -20.25 1.74 7.06
N HIS A 136 -20.65 0.82 6.18
CA HIS A 136 -21.39 -0.38 6.60
C HIS A 136 -20.53 -1.25 7.53
N ARG A 137 -19.26 -1.51 7.16
CA ARG A 137 -18.32 -2.26 7.97
C ARG A 137 -18.11 -1.65 9.36
N ILE A 138 -17.96 -0.31 9.42
CA ILE A 138 -17.78 0.41 10.69
C ILE A 138 -19.01 0.28 11.57
N ARG A 139 -20.21 0.35 11.00
CA ARG A 139 -21.47 0.30 11.74
C ARG A 139 -21.88 -1.11 12.20
N THR A 140 -21.58 -2.12 11.40
CA THR A 140 -22.10 -3.49 11.62
C THR A 140 -21.02 -4.49 12.01
N GLY A 141 -19.73 -4.18 11.80
CA GLY A 141 -18.63 -5.12 11.93
C GLY A 141 -18.51 -6.13 10.79
N ILE A 142 -19.47 -6.14 9.83
CA ILE A 142 -19.50 -7.08 8.71
C ILE A 142 -18.41 -6.73 7.68
N SER A 143 -17.65 -7.73 7.24
CA SER A 143 -16.57 -7.53 6.26
C SER A 143 -17.11 -7.11 4.88
N TRP A 144 -16.28 -6.44 4.06
CA TRP A 144 -16.64 -6.06 2.68
C TRP A 144 -17.00 -7.27 1.82
N PHE A 145 -16.28 -8.38 2.00
CA PHE A 145 -16.53 -9.62 1.29
C PHE A 145 -17.92 -10.16 1.60
N GLU A 146 -18.24 -10.28 2.87
CA GLU A 146 -19.52 -10.79 3.35
C GLU A 146 -20.69 -9.87 2.95
N THR A 147 -20.51 -8.54 3.05
CA THR A 147 -21.51 -7.58 2.58
C THR A 147 -21.80 -7.75 1.09
N LYS A 148 -20.77 -7.85 0.25
CA LYS A 148 -20.92 -8.07 -1.20
C LYS A 148 -21.62 -9.39 -1.50
N TRP A 149 -21.23 -10.45 -0.80
CA TRP A 149 -21.84 -11.76 -0.98
C TRP A 149 -23.31 -11.77 -0.59
N ASN A 150 -23.67 -11.11 0.51
CA ASN A 150 -25.07 -10.99 0.94
C ASN A 150 -25.93 -10.21 -0.05
N ILE A 151 -25.40 -9.11 -0.63
CA ILE A 151 -26.08 -8.36 -1.68
C ILE A 151 -26.35 -9.25 -2.91
N ILE A 152 -25.36 -9.99 -3.39
CA ILE A 152 -25.50 -10.88 -4.55
C ILE A 152 -26.49 -11.99 -4.24
N ARG A 153 -26.38 -12.66 -3.09
CA ARG A 153 -27.28 -13.74 -2.66
C ARG A 153 -28.72 -13.25 -2.61
N ASN A 154 -28.95 -12.09 -2.00
CA ASN A 154 -30.30 -11.53 -1.89
C ASN A 154 -30.88 -11.17 -3.26
N ALA A 155 -30.11 -10.57 -4.16
CA ALA A 155 -30.54 -10.26 -5.51
C ALA A 155 -30.90 -11.53 -6.30
N VAL A 156 -30.06 -12.58 -6.23
CA VAL A 156 -30.34 -13.87 -6.88
C VAL A 156 -31.59 -14.53 -6.30
N ASN A 157 -31.75 -14.55 -4.97
CA ASN A 157 -32.92 -15.12 -4.33
C ASN A 157 -34.22 -14.38 -4.70
N GLN A 158 -34.15 -13.04 -4.77
CA GLN A 158 -35.30 -12.24 -5.23
C GLN A 158 -35.67 -12.54 -6.67
N PHE A 159 -34.67 -12.67 -7.56
CA PHE A 159 -34.90 -13.00 -8.96
C PHE A 159 -35.48 -14.41 -9.12
N ILE A 160 -35.01 -15.41 -8.39
CA ILE A 160 -35.56 -16.78 -8.42
C ILE A 160 -36.99 -16.80 -7.92
N ARG A 161 -37.31 -16.04 -6.87
CA ARG A 161 -38.68 -16.01 -6.29
C ARG A 161 -39.69 -15.25 -7.17
N LYS A 162 -39.23 -14.20 -7.86
CA LYS A 162 -40.07 -13.37 -8.75
C LYS A 162 -39.26 -13.06 -10.01
N PRO A 163 -39.10 -14.02 -10.93
CA PRO A 163 -38.35 -13.79 -12.14
C PRO A 163 -39.07 -12.78 -13.04
N ILE A 164 -38.34 -11.77 -13.46
CA ILE A 164 -38.82 -10.79 -14.44
C ILE A 164 -38.40 -11.32 -15.82
N TYR A 165 -39.31 -11.99 -16.49
CA TYR A 165 -39.12 -12.40 -17.89
C TYR A 165 -39.79 -11.34 -18.77
N VAL A 166 -39.01 -10.72 -19.65
CA VAL A 166 -39.57 -10.01 -20.81
C VAL A 166 -39.75 -11.09 -21.87
N LEU A 167 -40.97 -11.55 -22.05
CA LEU A 167 -41.33 -12.36 -23.21
C LEU A 167 -41.24 -11.47 -24.44
N ALA A 168 -40.32 -11.81 -25.35
CA ALA A 168 -40.18 -11.13 -26.64
C ALA A 168 -41.37 -11.51 -27.58
#